data_25f13f30fcc8641a136eb3d9f62b07cf
#
_entry.id   25f13f30fcc8641a136eb3d9f62b07cf
#
_cell.length_a   1.000
_cell.length_b   1.000
_cell.length_c   1.000
_cell.angle_alpha   90.00
_cell.angle_beta   90.00
_cell.angle_gamma   90.00
#
_symmetry.space_group_name_H-M   'P 1'
#
loop_
_entity.id
_entity.type
_entity.pdbx_description
1 polymer ?
#
loop_
_entity_poly.entity_id
_entity_poly.type
_entity_poly.pdbx_seq_one_letter_code
_entity_poly.pdbx_strand_id
1 'polypeptide(L)'
;MKIFAVVVTYNRLALLKKVIDLLKRQTRQLDSIVIVNNGSTDGTKEWLEQEKNITLINQSNSGGAGGFETGVKYAYENEADWIWMMDDDVFPNIDCLEKLLGWTSIS
;
A
#
# COMPACT_ATOMS: atom_id res chain seq x y z
N MET A 1 3.27 -17.30 -4.13
CA MET A 1 2.26 -16.29 -4.50
C MET A 1 2.77 -14.90 -4.09
N LYS A 2 2.81 -13.99 -5.05
CA LYS A 2 3.23 -12.61 -4.79
C LYS A 2 2.03 -11.76 -4.42
N ILE A 3 2.08 -11.14 -3.24
CA ILE A 3 1.00 -10.28 -2.74
C ILE A 3 1.56 -8.87 -2.55
N PHE A 4 0.96 -7.91 -3.25
CA PHE A 4 1.32 -6.50 -3.16
C PHE A 4 0.20 -5.75 -2.46
N ALA A 5 0.56 -4.89 -1.50
CA ALA A 5 -0.37 -3.90 -0.97
C ALA A 5 -0.23 -2.62 -1.79
N VAL A 6 -1.34 -1.97 -2.09
CA VAL A 6 -1.36 -0.67 -2.78
C VAL A 6 -2.10 0.32 -1.90
N VAL A 7 -1.41 1.37 -1.49
CA VAL A 7 -1.96 2.43 -0.66
C VAL A 7 -1.83 3.75 -1.40
N VAL A 8 -2.92 4.50 -1.52
CA VAL A 8 -2.90 5.85 -2.07
C VAL A 8 -2.98 6.84 -0.92
N THR A 9 -2.13 7.86 -0.95
CA THR A 9 -2.08 8.86 0.10
C THR A 9 -2.07 10.28 -0.46
N TYR A 10 -2.69 11.20 0.27
CA TYR A 10 -2.64 12.63 -0.02
C TYR A 10 -2.75 13.42 1.28
N ASN A 11 -1.66 14.10 1.66
CA ASN A 11 -1.63 14.99 2.84
C ASN A 11 -2.14 14.37 4.14
N ARG A 12 -1.79 13.11 4.41
CA ARG A 12 -2.17 12.39 5.64
C ARG A 12 -1.00 11.62 6.22
N LEU A 13 0.14 12.29 6.38
CA LEU A 13 1.38 11.62 6.79
C LEU A 13 1.25 10.84 8.11
N ALA A 14 0.58 11.40 9.11
CA ALA A 14 0.43 10.73 10.39
C ALA A 14 -0.33 9.41 10.27
N LEU A 15 -1.41 9.39 9.49
CA LEU A 15 -2.20 8.19 9.25
C LEU A 15 -1.41 7.17 8.41
N LEU A 16 -0.74 7.67 7.37
CA LEU A 16 0.06 6.83 6.47
C LEU A 16 1.15 6.07 7.23
N LYS A 17 1.83 6.72 8.17
CA LYS A 17 2.86 6.06 8.99
C LYS A 17 2.29 4.86 9.72
N LYS A 18 1.09 4.98 10.27
CA LYS A 18 0.42 3.87 10.98
C LYS A 18 0.07 2.73 10.02
N VAL A 19 -0.46 3.05 8.85
CA VAL A 19 -0.81 2.04 7.84
C VAL A 19 0.44 1.27 7.42
N ILE A 20 1.52 1.97 7.10
CA ILE A 20 2.78 1.34 6.67
C ILE A 20 3.32 0.43 7.77
N ASP A 21 3.31 0.89 9.02
CA ASP A 21 3.76 0.08 10.15
C ASP A 21 2.94 -1.22 10.24
N LEU A 22 1.63 -1.12 10.18
CA LEU A 22 0.75 -2.30 10.25
C LEU A 22 0.95 -3.24 9.06
N LEU A 23 1.20 -2.71 7.87
CA LEU A 23 1.48 -3.53 6.70
C LEU A 23 2.81 -4.28 6.82
N LYS A 24 3.83 -3.62 7.35
CA LYS A 24 5.14 -4.27 7.57
C LYS A 24 5.09 -5.35 8.65
N ARG A 25 4.13 -5.25 9.56
CA ARG A 25 3.98 -6.18 10.68
C ARG A 25 3.00 -7.30 10.41
N GLN A 26 2.44 -7.42 9.22
CA GLN A 26 1.51 -8.51 8.90
C GLN A 26 2.16 -9.87 9.15
N THR A 27 1.42 -10.78 9.78
CA THR A 27 1.90 -12.14 10.09
C THR A 27 2.19 -12.92 8.82
N ARG A 28 1.42 -12.70 7.74
CA ARG A 28 1.81 -13.11 6.39
C ARG A 28 2.47 -11.91 5.73
N GLN A 29 3.76 -11.99 5.48
CA GLN A 29 4.50 -10.86 4.92
C GLN A 29 4.09 -10.56 3.49
N LEU A 30 4.07 -9.27 3.17
CA LEU A 30 3.80 -8.78 1.82
C LEU A 30 5.09 -8.84 0.99
N ASP A 31 4.96 -9.16 -0.28
CA ASP A 31 6.09 -9.15 -1.21
C ASP A 31 6.47 -7.73 -1.60
N SER A 32 5.50 -6.82 -1.65
CA SER A 32 5.76 -5.40 -1.86
C SER A 32 4.67 -4.55 -1.24
N ILE A 33 5.06 -3.38 -0.76
CA ILE A 33 4.13 -2.34 -0.29
C ILE A 33 4.31 -1.15 -1.23
N VAL A 34 3.31 -0.92 -2.06
CA VAL A 34 3.32 0.16 -3.05
C VAL A 34 2.57 1.35 -2.48
N ILE A 35 3.26 2.47 -2.34
CA ILE A 35 2.67 3.72 -1.86
C ILE A 35 2.61 4.69 -3.03
N VAL A 36 1.40 5.07 -3.40
CA VAL A 36 1.19 6.11 -4.42
C VAL A 36 0.96 7.43 -3.70
N ASN A 37 1.95 8.30 -3.77
CA ASN A 37 1.86 9.64 -3.21
C ASN A 37 1.22 10.57 -4.24
N ASN A 38 -0.02 10.93 -4.01
CA ASN A 38 -0.87 11.61 -4.99
C ASN A 38 -0.77 13.13 -4.85
N GLY A 39 0.45 13.66 -4.92
CA GLY A 39 0.69 15.09 -4.91
C GLY A 39 0.70 15.75 -3.53
N SER A 40 1.11 15.03 -2.48
CA SER A 40 1.16 15.57 -1.12
C SER A 40 2.12 16.76 -1.00
N THR A 41 1.75 17.71 -0.14
CA THR A 41 2.54 18.92 0.13
C THR A 41 2.89 19.07 1.62
N ASP A 42 2.63 18.06 2.44
CA ASP A 42 2.78 18.09 3.90
C ASP A 42 4.04 17.41 4.44
N GLY A 43 5.03 17.17 3.58
CA GLY A 43 6.26 16.44 3.99
C GLY A 43 6.17 14.93 3.77
N THR A 44 5.05 14.42 3.27
CA THR A 44 4.86 12.99 3.00
C THR A 44 5.92 12.46 2.04
N LYS A 45 6.20 13.18 0.95
CA LYS A 45 7.17 12.76 -0.05
C LYS A 45 8.56 12.57 0.58
N GLU A 46 9.01 13.53 1.35
CA GLU A 46 10.33 13.53 1.97
C GLU A 46 10.47 12.39 2.96
N TRP A 47 9.41 12.12 3.73
CA TRP A 47 9.40 11.01 4.67
C TRP A 47 9.45 9.66 3.94
N LEU A 48 8.65 9.51 2.89
CA LEU A 48 8.60 8.27 2.11
C LEU A 48 9.91 7.97 1.39
N GLU A 49 10.62 8.99 0.92
CA GLU A 49 11.90 8.81 0.23
C GLU A 49 12.97 8.19 1.14
N GLN A 50 12.82 8.32 2.45
CA GLN A 50 13.73 7.75 3.44
C GLN A 50 13.25 6.41 3.98
N GLU A 51 12.03 6.02 3.67
CA GLU A 51 11.44 4.79 4.19
C GLU A 51 11.95 3.59 3.40
N LYS A 52 12.35 2.53 4.12
CA LYS A 52 12.88 1.31 3.51
C LYS A 52 11.76 0.29 3.30
N ASN A 53 11.99 -0.61 2.35
CA ASN A 53 11.11 -1.76 2.07
C ASN A 53 9.71 -1.36 1.61
N ILE A 54 9.62 -0.23 0.92
CA ILE A 54 8.41 0.18 0.22
C ILE A 54 8.76 0.57 -1.22
N THR A 55 7.77 0.54 -2.09
CA THR A 55 7.89 1.07 -3.45
C THR A 55 7.11 2.37 -3.50
N LEU A 56 7.80 3.46 -3.79
CA LEU A 56 7.21 4.79 -3.82
C LEU A 56 6.95 5.23 -5.25
N ILE A 57 5.72 5.67 -5.51
CA ILE A 57 5.35 6.30 -6.77
C ILE A 57 4.83 7.69 -6.44
N ASN A 58 5.53 8.72 -6.92
CA ASN A 58 5.07 10.10 -6.78
C ASN A 58 4.38 10.54 -8.06
N GLN A 59 3.22 11.13 -7.95
CA GLN A 59 2.49 11.67 -9.10
C GLN A 59 1.71 12.92 -8.70
N SER A 60 1.28 13.69 -9.70
CA SER A 60 0.38 14.82 -9.47
C SER A 60 -0.97 14.31 -9.00
N ASN A 61 -1.69 15.11 -8.19
CA ASN A 61 -3.00 14.72 -7.72
C ASN A 61 -3.97 14.54 -8.87
N SER A 62 -4.41 13.30 -9.08
CA SER A 62 -5.37 12.91 -10.12
C SER A 62 -6.65 12.31 -9.52
N GLY A 63 -6.87 12.58 -8.22
CA GLY A 63 -7.98 11.96 -7.48
C GLY A 63 -7.64 10.55 -7.03
N GLY A 64 -8.47 9.98 -6.13
CA GLY A 64 -8.23 8.66 -5.56
C GLY A 64 -8.21 7.56 -6.61
N ALA A 65 -9.13 7.61 -7.58
CA ALA A 65 -9.23 6.61 -8.64
C ALA A 65 -7.95 6.57 -9.48
N GLY A 66 -7.38 7.74 -9.83
CA GLY A 66 -6.13 7.80 -10.58
C GLY A 66 -4.95 7.24 -9.80
N GLY A 67 -4.93 7.44 -8.47
CA GLY A 67 -3.89 6.88 -7.62
C GLY A 67 -3.93 5.36 -7.58
N PHE A 68 -5.11 4.78 -7.38
CA PHE A 68 -5.26 3.33 -7.37
C PHE A 68 -4.94 2.72 -8.73
N GLU A 69 -5.37 3.35 -9.81
CA GLU A 69 -5.05 2.89 -11.16
C GLU A 69 -3.55 2.77 -11.36
N THR A 70 -2.78 3.78 -10.95
CA THR A 70 -1.32 3.77 -11.03
C THR A 70 -0.71 2.64 -10.22
N GLY A 71 -1.15 2.46 -8.98
CA GLY A 71 -0.62 1.43 -8.10
C GLY A 71 -0.94 0.03 -8.58
N VAL A 72 -2.17 -0.20 -9.03
CA VAL A 72 -2.61 -1.49 -9.55
C VAL A 72 -1.85 -1.84 -10.83
N LYS A 73 -1.66 -0.86 -11.72
CA LYS A 73 -0.88 -1.06 -12.94
C LYS A 73 0.56 -1.50 -12.62
N TYR A 74 1.18 -0.82 -11.67
CA TYR A 74 2.52 -1.19 -11.22
C TYR A 74 2.56 -2.63 -10.71
N ALA A 75 1.62 -2.99 -9.83
CA ALA A 75 1.57 -4.32 -9.26
C ALA A 75 1.36 -5.40 -10.34
N TYR A 76 0.46 -5.14 -11.28
CA TYR A 76 0.21 -6.04 -12.39
C TYR A 76 1.46 -6.23 -13.26
N GLU A 77 2.14 -5.15 -13.61
CA GLU A 77 3.35 -5.19 -14.44
C GLU A 77 4.51 -5.90 -13.73
N ASN A 78 4.48 -5.95 -12.39
CA ASN A 78 5.49 -6.63 -11.57
C ASN A 78 5.02 -8.01 -11.11
N GLU A 79 4.04 -8.58 -11.79
CA GLU A 79 3.60 -9.97 -11.63
C GLU A 79 2.99 -10.29 -10.26
N ALA A 80 2.27 -9.32 -9.67
CA ALA A 80 1.53 -9.59 -8.46
C ALA A 80 0.41 -10.61 -8.74
N ASP A 81 0.34 -11.64 -7.91
CA ASP A 81 -0.74 -12.63 -7.99
C ASP A 81 -2.00 -12.11 -7.29
N TRP A 82 -1.81 -11.27 -6.27
CA TRP A 82 -2.88 -10.68 -5.49
C TRP A 82 -2.53 -9.24 -5.17
N ILE A 83 -3.51 -8.34 -5.31
CA ILE A 83 -3.35 -6.92 -5.02
C ILE A 83 -4.32 -6.53 -3.90
N TRP A 84 -3.76 -6.07 -2.79
CA TRP A 84 -4.52 -5.63 -1.61
C TRP A 84 -4.56 -4.11 -1.59
N MET A 85 -5.67 -3.54 -2.05
CA MET A 85 -5.84 -2.08 -2.14
C MET A 85 -6.43 -1.53 -0.85
N MET A 86 -5.95 -0.38 -0.40
CA MET A 86 -6.50 0.30 0.77
C MET A 86 -6.20 1.79 0.77
N ASP A 87 -7.02 2.55 1.47
CA ASP A 87 -6.79 3.97 1.70
C ASP A 87 -5.80 4.16 2.87
N ASP A 88 -5.28 5.38 2.98
CA ASP A 88 -4.29 5.73 4.01
C ASP A 88 -4.90 5.91 5.41
N ASP A 89 -6.19 5.70 5.57
CA ASP A 89 -6.91 5.75 6.85
C ASP A 89 -7.50 4.39 7.26
N VAL A 90 -7.10 3.32 6.58
CA VAL A 90 -7.50 1.96 6.92
C VAL A 90 -6.39 1.31 7.75
N PHE A 91 -6.73 0.76 8.91
CA PHE A 91 -5.75 0.18 9.83
C PHE A 91 -5.99 -1.33 9.97
N PRO A 92 -5.40 -2.16 9.11
CA PRO A 92 -5.61 -3.60 9.19
C PRO A 92 -4.91 -4.18 10.43
N ASN A 93 -5.54 -5.17 11.05
CA ASN A 93 -4.87 -5.93 12.10
C ASN A 93 -3.66 -6.65 11.51
N ILE A 94 -2.68 -6.97 12.36
CA ILE A 94 -1.44 -7.60 11.88
C ILE A 94 -1.64 -9.00 11.31
N ASP A 95 -2.76 -9.65 11.62
CA ASP A 95 -3.11 -10.97 11.07
C ASP A 95 -4.18 -10.92 9.96
N CYS A 96 -4.52 -9.72 9.49
CA CYS A 96 -5.60 -9.53 8.53
C CYS A 96 -5.33 -10.29 7.22
N LEU A 97 -4.14 -10.14 6.65
CA LEU A 97 -3.79 -10.80 5.39
C LEU A 97 -3.78 -12.32 5.55
N GLU A 98 -3.21 -12.82 6.64
CA GLU A 98 -3.19 -14.25 6.91
C GLU A 98 -4.60 -14.83 6.96
N LYS A 99 -5.53 -14.14 7.62
CA LYS A 99 -6.93 -14.55 7.68
C LYS A 99 -7.61 -14.53 6.32
N LEU A 100 -7.36 -13.49 5.52
CA LEU A 100 -7.91 -13.42 4.17
C LEU A 100 -7.43 -14.58 3.31
N LEU A 101 -6.16 -14.94 3.40
CA LEU A 101 -5.60 -16.07 2.66
C LEU A 101 -6.17 -17.40 3.17
N GLY A 102 -6.40 -17.52 4.46
CA GLY A 102 -7.03 -18.70 5.04
C GLY A 102 -8.42 -18.94 4.48
N TRP A 103 -9.18 -17.88 4.23
CA TRP A 103 -10.51 -17.99 3.63
C TRP A 103 -10.43 -18.51 2.20
N THR A 104 -9.43 -18.08 1.43
CA THR A 104 -9.30 -18.53 0.04
C THR A 104 -8.79 -19.96 -0.06
N SER A 105 -8.04 -20.44 0.92
CA SER A 105 -7.52 -21.80 0.91
C SER A 105 -8.55 -22.87 1.29
N ILE A 106 -9.69 -22.45 1.82
CA ILE A 106 -10.78 -23.37 2.18
C ILE A 106 -11.66 -23.72 0.98
N SER A 107 -11.63 -22.91 -0.04
CA SER A 107 -12.50 -23.11 -1.22
C SER A 107 -12.09 -24.25 -2.12
#